data_922adb643aaca1d69201f92fb8fa5819
#
_entry.id   922adb643aaca1d69201f92fb8fa5819
#
_cell.length_a   1.000
_cell.length_b   1.000
_cell.length_c   1.000
_cell.angle_alpha   90.00
_cell.angle_beta   90.00
_cell.angle_gamma   90.00
#
_symmetry.space_group_name_H-M   'P 1'
#
loop_
_entity.id
_entity.type
_entity.pdbx_description
1 polymer ?
#
loop_
_entity_poly.entity_id
_entity_poly.type
_entity_poly.pdbx_seq_one_letter_code
_entity_poly.pdbx_strand_id
1 'polypeptide(L)'
;MEQKYTLKDKIKAMGPGILVVGSFIGPGTVTSATSAGAGYGYALLWTVVFSVIAVVVMQEMAARLGIVTQNGLAEELVKDLSDRPPLKWFMVVLVAAAITLGGFAYMGGDLTGTAIGLSAITGIPSNIIAPIWGCCVLVLINIGDAVKSLEKLLSICVTIMAIVFVVTMIVVKPDLGELLSGAIPTVPEGSMLTCVSLIGTTSLA
;
A
#
# COMPACT_ATOMS: atom_id res chain seq x y z
N MET A 1 -30.96 -1.78 -21.20
CA MET A 1 -30.54 -3.20 -21.23
C MET A 1 -29.48 -3.40 -20.16
N GLU A 2 -29.83 -4.00 -19.02
CA GLU A 2 -28.86 -4.35 -17.98
C GLU A 2 -28.01 -5.52 -18.49
N GLN A 3 -26.74 -5.26 -18.78
CA GLN A 3 -25.77 -6.33 -19.05
C GLN A 3 -25.59 -7.14 -17.77
N LYS A 4 -26.13 -8.35 -17.72
CA LYS A 4 -25.85 -9.32 -16.65
C LYS A 4 -24.40 -9.76 -16.78
N TYR A 5 -23.53 -9.14 -15.99
CA TYR A 5 -22.14 -9.57 -15.87
C TYR A 5 -22.06 -10.95 -15.26
N THR A 6 -21.42 -11.87 -15.97
CA THR A 6 -21.18 -13.24 -15.47
C THR A 6 -20.11 -13.18 -14.37
N LEU A 7 -20.11 -14.18 -13.48
CA LEU A 7 -19.12 -14.27 -12.39
C LEU A 7 -17.67 -14.21 -12.93
N LYS A 8 -17.43 -14.80 -14.12
CA LYS A 8 -16.14 -14.72 -14.82
C LYS A 8 -15.77 -13.30 -15.24
N ASP A 9 -16.74 -12.48 -15.64
CA ASP A 9 -16.48 -11.09 -16.04
C ASP A 9 -16.13 -10.25 -14.82
N LYS A 10 -16.77 -10.52 -13.68
CA LYS A 10 -16.45 -9.87 -12.41
C LYS A 10 -15.05 -10.24 -11.92
N ILE A 11 -14.67 -11.51 -11.99
CA ILE A 11 -13.32 -11.97 -11.60
C ILE A 11 -12.25 -11.38 -12.54
N LYS A 12 -12.53 -11.30 -13.85
CA LYS A 12 -11.61 -10.69 -14.81
C LYS A 12 -11.45 -9.18 -14.60
N ALA A 13 -12.53 -8.52 -14.18
CA ALA A 13 -12.50 -7.10 -13.81
C ALA A 13 -11.73 -6.83 -12.50
N MET A 14 -11.58 -7.83 -11.64
CA MET A 14 -10.76 -7.75 -10.42
C MET A 14 -9.25 -7.83 -10.69
N GLY A 15 -8.82 -8.29 -11.87
CA GLY A 15 -7.40 -8.46 -12.22
C GLY A 15 -6.55 -7.21 -11.97
N PRO A 16 -6.94 -6.02 -12.48
CA PRO A 16 -6.23 -4.78 -12.19
C PRO A 16 -6.19 -4.43 -10.70
N GLY A 17 -7.27 -4.73 -9.95
CA GLY A 17 -7.33 -4.51 -8.50
C GLY A 17 -6.35 -5.40 -7.72
N ILE A 18 -6.16 -6.66 -8.14
CA ILE A 18 -5.18 -7.56 -7.51
C ILE A 18 -3.75 -7.04 -7.69
N LEU A 19 -3.44 -6.46 -8.85
CA LEU A 19 -2.15 -5.82 -9.10
C LEU A 19 -1.92 -4.63 -8.17
N VAL A 20 -2.93 -3.79 -8.04
CA VAL A 20 -2.90 -2.64 -7.14
C VAL A 20 -2.66 -3.11 -5.70
N VAL A 21 -3.43 -4.08 -5.22
CA VAL A 21 -3.22 -4.68 -3.88
C VAL A 21 -1.81 -5.26 -3.75
N GLY A 22 -1.31 -5.95 -4.77
CA GLY A 22 0.04 -6.55 -4.77
C GLY A 22 1.16 -5.51 -4.70
N SER A 23 0.96 -4.34 -5.30
CA SER A 23 1.94 -3.25 -5.23
C SER A 23 1.91 -2.50 -3.90
N PHE A 24 0.81 -2.57 -3.15
CA PHE A 24 0.66 -1.85 -1.89
C PHE A 24 1.05 -2.67 -0.65
N ILE A 25 0.91 -4.00 -0.67
CA ILE A 25 1.38 -4.84 0.43
C ILE A 25 2.90 -5.02 0.31
N GLY A 26 3.61 -3.98 0.70
CA GLY A 26 5.08 -3.98 0.71
C GLY A 26 5.67 -4.40 2.06
N PRO A 27 7.00 -4.58 2.11
CA PRO A 27 7.73 -4.89 3.35
C PRO A 27 7.51 -3.85 4.44
N GLY A 28 7.31 -2.58 4.07
CA GLY A 28 7.04 -1.49 5.00
C GLY A 28 5.75 -1.71 5.80
N THR A 29 4.66 -2.06 5.14
CA THR A 29 3.37 -2.34 5.79
C THR A 29 3.47 -3.54 6.72
N VAL A 30 4.10 -4.64 6.26
CA VAL A 30 4.29 -5.85 7.07
C VAL A 30 5.16 -5.57 8.30
N THR A 31 6.26 -4.85 8.13
CA THR A 31 7.17 -4.50 9.23
C THR A 31 6.48 -3.58 10.25
N SER A 32 5.78 -2.55 9.79
CA SER A 32 5.04 -1.63 10.68
C SER A 32 3.95 -2.36 11.46
N ALA A 33 3.17 -3.23 10.80
CA ALA A 33 2.14 -4.03 11.45
C ALA A 33 2.73 -5.02 12.48
N THR A 34 3.82 -5.69 12.12
CA THR A 34 4.52 -6.62 13.02
C THR A 34 5.10 -5.90 14.22
N SER A 35 5.75 -4.76 14.03
CA SER A 35 6.30 -3.95 15.12
C SER A 35 5.22 -3.41 16.04
N ALA A 36 4.09 -2.98 15.48
CA ALA A 36 2.95 -2.53 16.26
C ALA A 36 2.34 -3.66 17.09
N GLY A 37 2.15 -4.83 16.49
CA GLY A 37 1.65 -6.01 17.19
C GLY A 37 2.59 -6.49 18.30
N ALA A 38 3.91 -6.52 18.03
CA ALA A 38 4.91 -6.93 19.00
C ALA A 38 5.05 -5.93 20.19
N GLY A 39 4.94 -4.62 19.91
CA GLY A 39 5.11 -3.60 20.91
C GLY A 39 3.85 -3.29 21.73
N TYR A 40 2.67 -3.39 21.11
CA TYR A 40 1.42 -2.87 21.70
C TYR A 40 0.25 -3.87 21.63
N GLY A 41 0.50 -5.12 21.19
CA GLY A 41 -0.56 -6.11 21.04
C GLY A 41 -1.65 -5.63 20.06
N TYR A 42 -2.90 -5.71 20.48
CA TYR A 42 -4.05 -5.27 19.69
C TYR A 42 -4.41 -3.79 19.88
N ALA A 43 -3.75 -3.05 20.78
CA ALA A 43 -4.13 -1.69 21.14
C ALA A 43 -4.15 -0.70 19.96
N LEU A 44 -3.38 -0.96 18.90
CA LEU A 44 -3.31 -0.12 17.70
C LEU A 44 -4.15 -0.64 16.52
N LEU A 45 -4.98 -1.66 16.71
CA LEU A 45 -5.81 -2.22 15.64
C LEU A 45 -6.80 -1.21 15.05
N TRP A 46 -7.30 -0.30 15.89
CA TRP A 46 -8.18 0.77 15.45
C TRP A 46 -7.56 1.66 14.36
N THR A 47 -6.24 1.87 14.38
CA THR A 47 -5.56 2.67 13.34
C THR A 47 -5.65 2.00 11.97
N VAL A 48 -5.55 0.67 11.93
CA VAL A 48 -5.69 -0.11 10.70
C VAL A 48 -7.13 -0.04 10.19
N VAL A 49 -8.11 -0.24 11.07
CA VAL A 49 -9.54 -0.14 10.72
C VAL A 49 -9.87 1.26 10.18
N PHE A 50 -9.42 2.30 10.88
CA PHE A 50 -9.60 3.69 10.46
C PHE A 50 -8.96 3.96 9.10
N SER A 51 -7.72 3.51 8.89
CA SER A 51 -7.00 3.69 7.62
C SER A 51 -7.72 2.99 6.47
N VAL A 52 -8.18 1.76 6.65
CA VAL A 52 -8.93 1.03 5.60
C VAL A 52 -10.20 1.76 5.21
N ILE A 53 -10.96 2.26 6.19
CA ILE A 53 -12.18 3.04 5.92
C ILE A 53 -11.82 4.33 5.16
N ALA A 54 -10.80 5.05 5.62
CA ALA A 54 -10.35 6.29 4.99
C ALA A 54 -9.92 6.06 3.53
N VAL A 55 -9.11 5.02 3.27
CA VAL A 55 -8.64 4.66 1.93
C VAL A 55 -9.82 4.31 1.01
N VAL A 56 -10.76 3.48 1.46
CA VAL A 56 -11.94 3.12 0.66
C VAL A 56 -12.74 4.36 0.26
N VAL A 57 -12.98 5.27 1.19
CA VAL A 57 -13.71 6.51 0.92
C VAL A 57 -12.94 7.40 -0.05
N MET A 58 -11.63 7.62 0.19
CA MET A 58 -10.81 8.48 -0.67
C MET A 58 -10.66 7.91 -2.08
N GLN A 59 -10.45 6.61 -2.22
CA GLN A 59 -10.33 5.95 -3.52
C GLN A 59 -11.66 5.97 -4.28
N GLU A 60 -12.80 5.78 -3.59
CA GLU A 60 -14.12 5.91 -4.22
C GLU A 60 -14.35 7.33 -4.73
N MET A 61 -14.02 8.34 -3.94
CA MET A 61 -14.14 9.75 -4.37
C MET A 61 -13.26 10.05 -5.58
N ALA A 62 -11.99 9.60 -5.57
CA ALA A 62 -11.07 9.78 -6.68
C ALA A 62 -11.55 9.06 -7.96
N ALA A 63 -12.05 7.83 -7.81
CA ALA A 63 -12.59 7.06 -8.93
C ALA A 63 -13.85 7.73 -9.53
N ARG A 64 -14.76 8.20 -8.70
CA ARG A 64 -15.97 8.95 -9.15
C ARG A 64 -15.58 10.22 -9.90
N LEU A 65 -14.60 10.98 -9.36
CA LEU A 65 -14.10 12.18 -10.02
C LEU A 65 -13.54 11.84 -11.40
N GLY A 66 -12.65 10.85 -11.49
CA GLY A 66 -12.05 10.43 -12.76
C GLY A 66 -13.07 9.95 -13.80
N ILE A 67 -14.13 9.24 -13.37
CA ILE A 67 -15.20 8.79 -14.27
C ILE A 67 -16.03 9.96 -14.81
N VAL A 68 -16.35 10.93 -13.95
CA VAL A 68 -17.20 12.07 -14.31
C VAL A 68 -16.44 13.09 -15.16
N THR A 69 -15.21 13.42 -14.77
CA THR A 69 -14.44 14.47 -15.41
C THR A 69 -13.59 13.96 -16.57
N GLN A 70 -13.34 12.66 -16.64
CA GLN A 70 -12.41 12.03 -17.60
C GLN A 70 -10.98 12.61 -17.53
N ASN A 71 -10.63 13.24 -16.40
CA ASN A 71 -9.33 13.84 -16.10
C ASN A 71 -8.76 13.26 -14.81
N GLY A 72 -7.46 13.39 -14.63
CA GLY A 72 -6.80 13.08 -13.38
C GLY A 72 -7.12 14.12 -12.30
N LEU A 73 -6.99 13.72 -11.03
CA LEU A 73 -7.24 14.61 -9.88
C LEU A 73 -6.39 15.91 -9.97
N ALA A 74 -5.12 15.80 -10.36
CA ALA A 74 -4.23 16.95 -10.49
C ALA A 74 -4.68 17.89 -11.62
N GLU A 75 -5.18 17.35 -12.74
CA GLU A 75 -5.69 18.13 -13.86
C GLU A 75 -6.94 18.92 -13.48
N GLU A 76 -7.86 18.29 -12.77
CA GLU A 76 -9.07 18.99 -12.28
C GLU A 76 -8.74 20.06 -11.27
N LEU A 77 -7.80 19.79 -10.35
CA LEU A 77 -7.33 20.78 -9.39
C LEU A 77 -6.72 22.01 -10.09
N VAL A 78 -5.95 21.79 -11.16
CA VAL A 78 -5.35 22.86 -11.97
C VAL A 78 -6.42 23.68 -12.70
N LYS A 79 -7.49 23.05 -13.17
CA LYS A 79 -8.61 23.75 -13.82
C LYS A 79 -9.42 24.57 -12.82
N ASP A 80 -9.79 23.97 -11.69
CA ASP A 80 -10.60 24.62 -10.66
C ASP A 80 -9.91 25.84 -10.05
N LEU A 81 -8.58 25.80 -9.96
CA LEU A 81 -7.76 26.91 -9.45
C LEU A 81 -7.23 27.86 -10.53
N SER A 82 -7.77 27.80 -11.75
CA SER A 82 -7.32 28.67 -12.86
C SER A 82 -7.40 30.17 -12.55
N ASP A 83 -8.42 30.58 -11.81
CA ASP A 83 -8.68 31.98 -11.44
C ASP A 83 -7.78 32.51 -10.30
N ARG A 84 -7.01 31.60 -9.64
CA ARG A 84 -6.13 31.94 -8.51
C ARG A 84 -4.70 31.42 -8.74
N PRO A 85 -3.91 32.06 -9.60
CA PRO A 85 -2.59 31.58 -10.00
C PRO A 85 -1.62 31.22 -8.87
N PRO A 86 -1.49 32.02 -7.79
CA PRO A 86 -0.56 31.68 -6.71
C PRO A 86 -0.99 30.39 -5.96
N LEU A 87 -2.29 30.21 -5.73
CA LEU A 87 -2.82 29.01 -5.06
C LEU A 87 -2.69 27.79 -5.96
N LYS A 88 -2.93 27.94 -7.26
CA LYS A 88 -2.74 26.89 -8.26
C LYS A 88 -1.31 26.35 -8.22
N TRP A 89 -0.31 27.23 -8.34
CA TRP A 89 1.10 26.82 -8.34
C TRP A 89 1.52 26.19 -7.01
N PHE A 90 1.05 26.75 -5.90
CA PHE A 90 1.30 26.16 -4.58
C PHE A 90 0.76 24.71 -4.50
N MET A 91 -0.47 24.48 -4.94
CA MET A 91 -1.08 23.14 -4.92
C MET A 91 -0.39 22.17 -5.88
N VAL A 92 0.00 22.61 -7.08
CA VAL A 92 0.75 21.78 -8.04
C VAL A 92 2.08 21.34 -7.44
N VAL A 93 2.84 22.28 -6.86
CA VAL A 93 4.12 21.95 -6.22
C VAL A 93 3.92 21.02 -5.02
N LEU A 94 2.91 21.27 -4.19
CA LEU A 94 2.59 20.44 -3.03
C LEU A 94 2.27 18.99 -3.44
N VAL A 95 1.40 18.82 -4.43
CA VAL A 95 1.02 17.49 -4.94
C VAL A 95 2.21 16.79 -5.59
N ALA A 96 2.97 17.51 -6.44
CA ALA A 96 4.16 16.94 -7.06
C ALA A 96 5.22 16.54 -6.03
N ALA A 97 5.46 17.37 -5.01
CA ALA A 97 6.37 17.04 -3.91
C ALA A 97 5.88 15.84 -3.11
N ALA A 98 4.59 15.78 -2.77
CA ALA A 98 4.01 14.66 -2.03
C ALA A 98 4.16 13.33 -2.79
N ILE A 99 3.85 13.32 -4.09
CA ILE A 99 3.99 12.12 -4.94
C ILE A 99 5.46 11.72 -5.06
N THR A 100 6.35 12.69 -5.30
CA THR A 100 7.78 12.41 -5.50
C THR A 100 8.43 11.90 -4.22
N LEU A 101 8.25 12.60 -3.10
CA LEU A 101 8.81 12.23 -1.81
C LEU A 101 8.20 10.92 -1.29
N GLY A 102 6.89 10.76 -1.43
CA GLY A 102 6.19 9.53 -1.08
C GLY A 102 6.69 8.34 -1.90
N GLY A 103 6.85 8.50 -3.22
CA GLY A 103 7.40 7.47 -4.11
C GLY A 103 8.82 7.06 -3.74
N PHE A 104 9.71 8.01 -3.44
CA PHE A 104 11.06 7.70 -2.97
C PHE A 104 11.07 6.96 -1.63
N ALA A 105 10.24 7.39 -0.68
CA ALA A 105 10.12 6.73 0.62
C ALA A 105 9.62 5.29 0.47
N TYR A 106 8.62 5.08 -0.37
CA TYR A 106 8.05 3.76 -0.67
C TYR A 106 9.09 2.83 -1.31
N MET A 107 9.75 3.28 -2.38
CA MET A 107 10.81 2.50 -3.04
C MET A 107 11.97 2.18 -2.10
N GLY A 108 12.37 3.13 -1.25
CA GLY A 108 13.39 2.91 -0.23
C GLY A 108 12.98 1.81 0.76
N GLY A 109 11.73 1.82 1.21
CA GLY A 109 11.14 0.80 2.07
C GLY A 109 11.13 -0.59 1.41
N ASP A 110 10.71 -0.67 0.16
CA ASP A 110 10.63 -1.93 -0.60
C ASP A 110 12.02 -2.54 -0.87
N LEU A 111 12.98 -1.71 -1.27
CA LEU A 111 14.36 -2.16 -1.48
C LEU A 111 15.00 -2.65 -0.18
N THR A 112 14.80 -1.92 0.92
CA THR A 112 15.33 -2.29 2.23
C THR A 112 14.68 -3.58 2.74
N GLY A 113 13.38 -3.69 2.65
CA GLY A 113 12.64 -4.89 3.06
C GLY A 113 13.02 -6.13 2.25
N THR A 114 13.16 -5.98 0.93
CA THR A 114 13.63 -7.06 0.05
C THR A 114 15.06 -7.47 0.43
N ALA A 115 15.93 -6.50 0.68
CA ALA A 115 17.32 -6.78 1.08
C ALA A 115 17.40 -7.50 2.44
N ILE A 116 16.55 -7.15 3.41
CA ILE A 116 16.47 -7.84 4.70
C ILE A 116 15.97 -9.28 4.50
N GLY A 117 14.92 -9.48 3.71
CA GLY A 117 14.40 -10.81 3.41
C GLY A 117 15.43 -11.72 2.72
N LEU A 118 16.13 -11.21 1.72
CA LEU A 118 17.22 -11.95 1.04
C LEU A 118 18.41 -12.19 1.97
N SER A 119 18.76 -11.23 2.81
CA SER A 119 19.81 -11.38 3.81
C SER A 119 19.52 -12.54 4.78
N ALA A 120 18.27 -12.67 5.22
CA ALA A 120 17.87 -13.76 6.10
C ALA A 120 18.03 -15.16 5.47
N ILE A 121 17.88 -15.26 4.15
CA ILE A 121 17.99 -16.54 3.41
C ILE A 121 19.44 -16.81 2.99
N THR A 122 20.15 -15.78 2.51
CA THR A 122 21.48 -15.93 1.91
C THR A 122 22.63 -15.74 2.89
N GLY A 123 22.39 -15.09 4.03
CA GLY A 123 23.42 -14.68 4.98
C GLY A 123 24.28 -13.50 4.53
N ILE A 124 24.01 -12.93 3.35
CA ILE A 124 24.73 -11.76 2.82
C ILE A 124 24.19 -10.49 3.51
N PRO A 125 25.04 -9.55 3.92
CA PRO A 125 24.57 -8.30 4.55
C PRO A 125 23.61 -7.50 3.66
N SER A 126 22.53 -6.98 4.22
CA SER A 126 21.49 -6.25 3.49
C SER A 126 21.98 -4.98 2.79
N ASN A 127 23.03 -4.33 3.33
CA ASN A 127 23.65 -3.16 2.72
C ASN A 127 24.36 -3.45 1.37
N ILE A 128 24.70 -4.72 1.10
CA ILE A 128 25.24 -5.16 -0.18
C ILE A 128 24.12 -5.56 -1.13
N ILE A 129 23.09 -6.22 -0.60
CA ILE A 129 21.96 -6.73 -1.41
C ILE A 129 21.10 -5.56 -1.94
N ALA A 130 20.83 -4.53 -1.13
CA ALA A 130 19.94 -3.43 -1.52
C ALA A 130 20.37 -2.72 -2.82
N PRO A 131 21.61 -2.26 -2.99
CA PRO A 131 22.04 -1.61 -4.24
C PRO A 131 22.07 -2.57 -5.43
N ILE A 132 22.47 -3.83 -5.23
CA ILE A 132 22.49 -4.85 -6.30
C ILE A 132 21.04 -5.09 -6.77
N TRP A 133 20.12 -5.28 -5.85
CA TRP A 133 18.72 -5.50 -6.17
C TRP A 133 18.09 -4.29 -6.86
N GLY A 134 18.41 -3.07 -6.41
CA GLY A 134 18.02 -1.84 -7.07
C GLY A 134 18.48 -1.76 -8.52
N CYS A 135 19.72 -2.12 -8.80
CA CYS A 135 20.24 -2.20 -10.16
C CYS A 135 19.51 -3.26 -10.99
N CYS A 136 19.24 -4.44 -10.41
CA CYS A 136 18.47 -5.50 -11.09
C CYS A 136 17.06 -5.02 -11.48
N VAL A 137 16.36 -4.32 -10.58
CA VAL A 137 15.03 -3.76 -10.83
C VAL A 137 15.07 -2.72 -11.95
N LEU A 138 16.07 -1.82 -11.94
CA LEU A 138 16.25 -0.85 -13.02
C LEU A 138 16.46 -1.51 -14.37
N VAL A 139 17.24 -2.59 -14.45
CA VAL A 139 17.42 -3.36 -15.69
C VAL A 139 16.13 -4.03 -16.10
N LEU A 140 15.41 -4.66 -15.17
CA LEU A 140 14.14 -5.36 -15.46
C LEU A 140 13.07 -4.42 -16.01
N ILE A 141 12.96 -3.20 -15.51
CA ILE A 141 11.98 -2.21 -15.99
C ILE A 141 12.25 -1.83 -17.46
N ASN A 142 13.51 -1.88 -17.90
CA ASN A 142 13.88 -1.56 -19.28
C ASN A 142 13.65 -2.72 -20.28
N ILE A 143 13.30 -3.91 -19.81
CA ILE A 143 12.99 -5.05 -20.68
C ILE A 143 11.49 -5.01 -21.01
N GLY A 144 11.15 -4.65 -22.23
CA GLY A 144 9.82 -4.24 -22.68
C GLY A 144 8.65 -5.18 -22.42
N ASP A 145 8.85 -6.50 -22.23
CA ASP A 145 7.77 -7.46 -21.94
C ASP A 145 7.74 -7.91 -20.46
N ALA A 146 8.61 -7.36 -19.62
CA ALA A 146 8.71 -7.73 -18.20
C ALA A 146 7.42 -7.45 -17.43
N VAL A 147 6.69 -6.38 -17.77
CA VAL A 147 5.49 -5.93 -17.04
C VAL A 147 4.41 -7.03 -16.98
N LYS A 148 4.11 -7.71 -18.10
CA LYS A 148 3.10 -8.78 -18.13
C LYS A 148 3.51 -10.02 -17.32
N SER A 149 4.80 -10.36 -17.36
CA SER A 149 5.33 -11.49 -16.58
C SER A 149 5.37 -11.18 -15.09
N LEU A 150 5.70 -9.93 -14.72
CA LEU A 150 5.64 -9.42 -13.35
C LEU A 150 4.21 -9.44 -12.79
N GLU A 151 3.22 -9.09 -13.59
CA GLU A 151 1.80 -9.14 -13.21
C GLU A 151 1.39 -10.53 -12.71
N LYS A 152 1.73 -11.56 -13.47
CA LYS A 152 1.41 -12.93 -13.12
C LYS A 152 2.17 -13.37 -11.87
N LEU A 153 3.46 -13.03 -11.76
CA LEU A 153 4.29 -13.35 -10.61
C LEU A 153 3.76 -12.66 -9.34
N LEU A 154 3.44 -11.37 -9.41
CA LEU A 154 2.86 -10.61 -8.30
C LEU A 154 1.54 -11.23 -7.83
N SER A 155 0.64 -11.59 -8.75
CA SER A 155 -0.63 -12.23 -8.40
C SER A 155 -0.43 -13.55 -7.63
N ILE A 156 0.56 -14.35 -8.03
CA ILE A 156 0.91 -15.59 -7.33
C ILE A 156 1.47 -15.28 -5.92
N CYS A 157 2.40 -14.34 -5.81
CA CYS A 157 3.01 -13.95 -4.54
C CYS A 157 1.96 -13.40 -3.56
N VAL A 158 1.07 -12.52 -4.01
CA VAL A 158 -0.03 -11.98 -3.20
C VAL A 158 -0.97 -13.08 -2.72
N THR A 159 -1.29 -14.04 -3.60
CA THR A 159 -2.15 -15.16 -3.22
C THR A 159 -1.48 -16.04 -2.16
N ILE A 160 -0.20 -16.35 -2.31
CA ILE A 160 0.57 -17.11 -1.31
C ILE A 160 0.60 -16.34 0.02
N MET A 161 0.87 -15.06 -0.01
CA MET A 161 0.92 -14.20 1.16
C MET A 161 -0.43 -14.15 1.88
N ALA A 162 -1.54 -14.02 1.15
CA ALA A 162 -2.88 -14.04 1.71
C ALA A 162 -3.18 -15.39 2.40
N ILE A 163 -2.79 -16.49 1.78
CA ILE A 163 -2.94 -17.85 2.38
C ILE A 163 -2.11 -17.94 3.67
N VAL A 164 -0.86 -17.50 3.66
CA VAL A 164 0.02 -17.53 4.84
C VAL A 164 -0.58 -16.70 5.98
N PHE A 165 -1.10 -15.50 5.72
CA PHE A 165 -1.75 -14.68 6.75
C PHE A 165 -3.00 -15.37 7.34
N VAL A 166 -3.84 -15.98 6.50
CA VAL A 166 -5.02 -16.71 6.97
C VAL A 166 -4.61 -17.91 7.81
N VAL A 167 -3.62 -18.69 7.38
CA VAL A 167 -3.10 -19.83 8.15
C VAL A 167 -2.52 -19.37 9.48
N THR A 168 -1.74 -18.28 9.48
CA THR A 168 -1.18 -17.71 10.71
C THR A 168 -2.28 -17.28 11.68
N MET A 169 -3.34 -16.63 11.19
CA MET A 169 -4.50 -16.25 12.01
C MET A 169 -5.17 -17.47 12.65
N ILE A 170 -5.33 -18.56 11.89
CA ILE A 170 -5.95 -19.80 12.39
C ILE A 170 -5.07 -20.49 13.45
N VAL A 171 -3.74 -20.47 13.24
CA VAL A 171 -2.77 -21.11 14.15
C VAL A 171 -2.62 -20.32 15.45
N VAL A 172 -2.52 -18.99 15.35
CA VAL A 172 -2.35 -18.11 16.51
C VAL A 172 -3.61 -18.04 17.36
N LYS A 173 -4.80 -18.24 16.77
CA LYS A 173 -6.09 -18.18 17.46
C LYS A 173 -6.23 -16.93 18.35
N PRO A 174 -6.25 -15.74 17.75
CA PRO A 174 -6.33 -14.51 18.53
C PRO A 174 -7.58 -14.48 19.41
N ASP A 175 -7.47 -13.92 20.62
CA ASP A 175 -8.62 -13.71 21.47
C ASP A 175 -9.54 -12.65 20.85
N LEU A 176 -10.79 -13.06 20.56
CA LEU A 176 -11.76 -12.15 19.94
C LEU A 176 -12.14 -10.99 20.83
N GLY A 177 -12.07 -11.17 22.16
CA GLY A 177 -12.34 -10.10 23.11
C GLY A 177 -11.26 -9.01 23.07
N GLU A 178 -9.99 -9.41 23.08
CA GLU A 178 -8.86 -8.49 22.95
C GLU A 178 -8.85 -7.81 21.57
N LEU A 179 -9.19 -8.54 20.51
CA LEU A 179 -9.25 -8.01 19.16
C LEU A 179 -10.36 -6.95 19.03
N LEU A 180 -11.53 -7.18 19.61
CA LEU A 180 -12.63 -6.19 19.63
C LEU A 180 -12.30 -4.98 20.50
N SER A 181 -11.62 -5.18 21.64
CA SER A 181 -11.16 -4.08 22.49
C SER A 181 -10.11 -3.22 21.77
N GLY A 182 -9.26 -3.80 20.93
CA GLY A 182 -8.28 -3.11 20.10
C GLY A 182 -8.88 -2.24 18.98
N ALA A 183 -10.16 -2.42 18.66
CA ALA A 183 -10.87 -1.54 17.73
C ALA A 183 -11.30 -0.21 18.37
N ILE A 184 -11.23 -0.09 19.69
CA ILE A 184 -11.52 1.16 20.40
C ILE A 184 -10.28 2.06 20.32
N PRO A 185 -10.41 3.33 19.87
CA PRO A 185 -9.29 4.24 19.75
C PRO A 185 -8.58 4.48 21.08
N THR A 186 -7.38 3.94 21.21
CA THR A 186 -6.48 4.15 22.34
C THR A 186 -5.08 4.45 21.82
N VAL A 187 -4.38 5.36 22.49
CA VAL A 187 -3.01 5.72 22.13
C VAL A 187 -2.13 5.46 23.37
N PRO A 188 -1.54 4.27 23.49
CA PRO A 188 -0.60 3.96 24.55
C PRO A 188 0.59 4.94 24.55
N GLU A 189 1.19 5.16 25.71
CA GLU A 189 2.39 6.00 25.81
C GLU A 189 3.50 5.48 24.90
N GLY A 190 4.13 6.38 24.14
CA GLY A 190 5.18 6.06 23.18
C GLY A 190 4.71 5.46 21.86
N SER A 191 3.41 5.17 21.66
CA SER A 191 2.89 4.56 20.43
C SER A 191 2.62 5.56 19.28
N MET A 192 2.73 6.86 19.52
CA MET A 192 2.34 7.91 18.57
C MET A 192 3.02 7.75 17.21
N LEU A 193 4.33 7.50 17.20
CA LEU A 193 5.09 7.30 15.97
C LEU A 193 4.63 6.03 15.21
N THR A 194 4.35 4.97 15.96
CA THR A 194 3.85 3.70 15.37
C THR A 194 2.43 3.87 14.81
N CYS A 195 1.55 4.63 15.50
CA CYS A 195 0.23 4.98 14.99
C CYS A 195 0.32 5.74 13.66
N VAL A 196 1.15 6.79 13.61
CA VAL A 196 1.36 7.58 12.39
C VAL A 196 1.95 6.72 11.28
N SER A 197 2.90 5.84 11.60
CA SER A 197 3.48 4.90 10.64
C SER A 197 2.44 3.93 10.08
N LEU A 198 1.59 3.33 10.93
CA LEU A 198 0.51 2.44 10.50
C LEU A 198 -0.51 3.15 9.59
N ILE A 199 -0.95 4.33 10.02
CA ILE A 199 -1.88 5.14 9.21
C ILE A 199 -1.22 5.51 7.88
N GLY A 200 0.03 5.98 7.91
CA GLY A 200 0.78 6.39 6.72
C GLY A 200 1.00 5.24 5.74
N THR A 201 1.50 4.10 6.20
CA THR A 201 1.76 2.93 5.33
C THR A 201 0.47 2.30 4.79
N THR A 202 -0.65 2.42 5.50
CA THR A 202 -1.94 1.88 5.04
C THR A 202 -2.70 2.87 4.17
N SER A 203 -2.61 4.18 4.46
CA SER A 203 -3.37 5.22 3.73
C SER A 203 -2.67 5.74 2.49
N LEU A 204 -1.35 5.55 2.36
CA LEU A 204 -0.59 5.86 1.15
C LEU A 204 -0.58 4.69 0.15
N ALA A 205 -1.11 3.58 0.54
CA ALA A 205 -1.39 2.44 -0.29
C ALA A 205 -2.76 2.58 -0.95
#